data_f6e0a96cc05055724f45591b8e76a84b
#
_entry.id   f6e0a96cc05055724f45591b8e76a84b
#
_cell.length_a   1.000
_cell.length_b   1.000
_cell.length_c   1.000
_cell.angle_alpha   90.00
_cell.angle_beta   90.00
_cell.angle_gamma   90.00
#
_symmetry.space_group_name_H-M   'P 1'
#
loop_
_entity.id
_entity.type
_entity.pdbx_description
1 polymer ?
#
loop_
_entity_poly.entity_id
_entity_poly.type
_entity_poly.pdbx_seq_one_letter_code
_entity_poly.pdbx_strand_id
1 'polypeptide(L)'
;LPAFNGLGAPYWNSDIRGGFYGLTQDSSIEDMVTAAFHSISFQTKEITSILQEYDIQITNLSVDGGMVQNDSFCQLLANTLNKKILQPKNVESTAIGACKVCMLASGLNINNSKNDDTNTFTPNTKLTETYDKAYEDWKSYVKKSLKTS
;
A
#
# COMPACT_ATOMS: atom_id res chain seq x y z
N LEU A 1 7.57 -5.49 10.14
CA LEU A 1 7.18 -4.09 10.38
C LEU A 1 8.09 -3.15 9.60
N PRO A 2 7.60 -2.32 8.62
CA PRO A 2 8.43 -1.52 7.72
C PRO A 2 8.70 -0.10 8.29
N ALA A 3 9.14 -0.01 9.54
CA ALA A 3 9.37 1.26 10.23
C ALA A 3 10.84 1.71 10.13
N PHE A 4 11.35 1.97 8.92
CA PHE A 4 12.76 2.37 8.72
C PHE A 4 13.08 3.73 9.37
N ASN A 5 12.16 4.68 9.24
CA ASN A 5 12.26 6.03 9.83
C ASN A 5 11.05 6.30 10.75
N GLY A 6 10.61 5.28 11.47
CA GLY A 6 9.37 5.34 12.23
C GLY A 6 8.15 4.87 11.45
N LEU A 7 6.99 4.96 12.06
CA LEU A 7 5.69 4.72 11.44
C LEU A 7 5.01 6.04 11.13
N GLY A 8 4.59 6.21 9.87
CA GLY A 8 3.74 7.32 9.44
C GLY A 8 2.28 7.12 9.88
N ALA A 9 1.35 7.61 9.08
CA ALA A 9 -0.08 7.44 9.34
C ALA A 9 -0.45 5.95 9.51
N PRO A 10 -1.34 5.61 10.44
CA PRO A 10 -2.06 6.51 11.38
C PRO A 10 -1.30 6.76 12.69
N TYR A 11 -0.14 6.16 12.89
CA TYR A 11 0.55 6.09 14.18
C TYR A 11 1.40 7.32 14.51
N TRP A 12 2.01 7.95 13.51
CA TRP A 12 2.87 9.15 13.64
C TRP A 12 3.93 9.04 14.73
N ASN A 13 4.62 7.89 14.80
CA ASN A 13 5.66 7.60 15.77
C ASN A 13 7.03 7.46 15.08
N SER A 14 7.94 8.40 15.36
CA SER A 14 9.30 8.45 14.80
C SER A 14 10.29 7.52 15.48
N ASP A 15 9.97 7.00 16.67
CA ASP A 15 10.93 6.28 17.52
C ASP A 15 10.93 4.76 17.26
N ILE A 16 9.81 4.26 16.71
CA ILE A 16 9.70 2.86 16.30
C ILE A 16 10.72 2.54 15.20
N ARG A 17 11.27 1.33 15.26
CA ARG A 17 12.15 0.79 14.21
C ARG A 17 11.56 -0.46 13.59
N GLY A 18 11.93 -0.70 12.33
CA GLY A 18 11.55 -1.88 11.59
C GLY A 18 12.05 -3.16 12.23
N GLY A 19 11.33 -4.25 12.00
CA GLY A 19 11.71 -5.55 12.54
C GLY A 19 10.93 -6.70 11.92
N PHE A 20 11.51 -7.88 11.99
CA PHE A 20 10.86 -9.15 11.70
C PHE A 20 10.49 -9.82 13.01
N TYR A 21 9.27 -10.35 13.07
CA TYR A 21 8.72 -10.98 14.26
C TYR A 21 8.30 -12.41 13.94
N GLY A 22 8.39 -13.30 14.91
CA GLY A 22 7.97 -14.70 14.76
C GLY A 22 8.93 -15.57 13.95
N LEU A 23 10.19 -15.16 13.82
CA LEU A 23 11.21 -15.98 13.16
C LEU A 23 11.45 -17.28 13.93
N THR A 24 11.58 -18.37 13.18
CA THR A 24 11.92 -19.70 13.67
C THR A 24 13.16 -20.22 12.93
N GLN A 25 13.65 -21.40 13.31
CA GLN A 25 14.77 -22.05 12.60
C GLN A 25 14.43 -22.41 11.15
N ASP A 26 13.14 -22.56 10.84
CA ASP A 26 12.65 -22.91 9.51
C ASP A 26 12.38 -21.68 8.63
N SER A 27 12.55 -20.46 9.18
CA SER A 27 12.32 -19.21 8.44
C SER A 27 13.36 -19.03 7.34
N SER A 28 12.89 -18.90 6.10
CA SER A 28 13.71 -18.70 4.91
C SER A 28 13.84 -17.20 4.54
N ILE A 29 14.76 -16.90 3.62
CA ILE A 29 14.88 -15.56 3.05
C ILE A 29 13.62 -15.19 2.28
N GLU A 30 13.01 -16.15 1.59
CA GLU A 30 11.77 -15.99 0.83
C GLU A 30 10.61 -15.58 1.75
N ASP A 31 10.54 -16.16 2.95
CA ASP A 31 9.54 -15.78 3.96
C ASP A 31 9.76 -14.34 4.41
N MET A 32 11.00 -13.93 4.62
CA MET A 32 11.33 -12.55 5.01
C MET A 32 10.96 -11.54 3.91
N VAL A 33 11.29 -11.85 2.65
CA VAL A 33 10.90 -11.00 1.50
C VAL A 33 9.39 -10.92 1.39
N THR A 34 8.70 -12.05 1.49
CA THR A 34 7.23 -12.10 1.46
C THR A 34 6.62 -11.27 2.58
N ALA A 35 7.12 -11.41 3.81
CA ALA A 35 6.67 -10.62 4.95
C ALA A 35 6.90 -9.11 4.76
N ALA A 36 8.00 -8.71 4.10
CA ALA A 36 8.27 -7.31 3.79
C ALA A 36 7.19 -6.74 2.84
N PHE A 37 6.86 -7.43 1.75
CA PHE A 37 5.79 -7.02 0.83
C PHE A 37 4.42 -6.98 1.52
N HIS A 38 4.09 -8.00 2.31
CA HIS A 38 2.84 -8.05 3.07
C HIS A 38 2.73 -6.88 4.05
N SER A 39 3.81 -6.51 4.72
CA SER A 39 3.79 -5.44 5.71
C SER A 39 3.41 -4.08 5.11
N ILE A 40 3.83 -3.79 3.87
CA ILE A 40 3.45 -2.57 3.13
C ILE A 40 1.97 -2.63 2.77
N SER A 41 1.49 -3.79 2.30
CA SER A 41 0.07 -3.98 1.99
C SER A 41 -0.82 -3.84 3.24
N PHE A 42 -0.37 -4.34 4.40
CA PHE A 42 -1.09 -4.20 5.67
C PHE A 42 -1.12 -2.75 6.16
N GLN A 43 -0.04 -2.00 6.00
CA GLN A 43 -0.03 -0.58 6.34
C GLN A 43 -1.03 0.20 5.45
N THR A 44 -1.13 -0.14 4.17
CA THR A 44 -2.14 0.43 3.27
C THR A 44 -3.55 0.03 3.70
N LYS A 45 -3.76 -1.23 4.13
CA LYS A 45 -5.04 -1.72 4.66
C LYS A 45 -5.46 -0.95 5.91
N GLU A 46 -4.53 -0.69 6.82
CA GLU A 46 -4.79 0.12 8.03
C GLU A 46 -5.35 1.49 7.67
N ILE A 47 -4.69 2.21 6.75
CA ILE A 47 -5.14 3.53 6.31
C ILE A 47 -6.53 3.45 5.65
N THR A 48 -6.75 2.48 4.76
CA THR A 48 -8.05 2.34 4.08
C THR A 48 -9.16 1.92 5.04
N SER A 49 -8.86 1.16 6.08
CA SER A 49 -9.83 0.78 7.11
C SER A 49 -10.28 1.98 7.94
N ILE A 50 -9.34 2.85 8.32
CA ILE A 50 -9.68 4.10 9.02
C ILE A 50 -10.55 5.00 8.15
N LEU A 51 -10.24 5.16 6.88
CA LEU A 51 -11.09 5.95 5.99
C LEU A 51 -12.52 5.40 5.91
N GLN A 52 -12.70 4.09 5.96
CA GLN A 52 -14.02 3.45 6.02
C GLN A 52 -14.78 3.74 7.33
N GLU A 53 -14.08 3.87 8.45
CA GLU A 53 -14.69 4.28 9.74
C GLU A 53 -15.27 5.70 9.68
N TYR A 54 -14.76 6.54 8.77
CA TYR A 54 -15.30 7.88 8.47
C TYR A 54 -16.29 7.89 7.30
N ASP A 55 -16.92 6.75 6.99
CA ASP A 55 -17.91 6.60 5.90
C ASP A 55 -17.35 6.88 4.49
N ILE A 56 -16.02 6.92 4.32
CA ILE A 56 -15.39 7.07 3.01
C ILE A 56 -15.34 5.72 2.32
N GLN A 57 -16.24 5.50 1.36
CA GLN A 57 -16.29 4.25 0.61
C GLN A 57 -15.25 4.22 -0.51
N ILE A 58 -14.28 3.31 -0.38
CA ILE A 58 -13.24 3.08 -1.39
C ILE A 58 -13.59 1.80 -2.15
N THR A 59 -14.01 1.92 -3.39
CA THR A 59 -14.30 0.78 -4.27
C THR A 59 -13.08 0.36 -5.09
N ASN A 60 -12.30 1.32 -5.56
CA ASN A 60 -11.08 1.13 -6.33
C ASN A 60 -9.97 1.98 -5.72
N LEU A 61 -8.73 1.50 -5.82
CA LEU A 61 -7.56 2.25 -5.41
C LEU A 61 -6.61 2.39 -6.61
N SER A 62 -6.33 3.63 -7.00
CA SER A 62 -5.27 3.91 -7.98
C SER A 62 -3.93 3.97 -7.27
N VAL A 63 -2.92 3.33 -7.85
CA VAL A 63 -1.58 3.21 -7.27
C VAL A 63 -0.53 3.79 -8.21
N ASP A 64 0.55 4.33 -7.64
CA ASP A 64 1.64 4.97 -8.39
C ASP A 64 2.99 4.73 -7.71
N GLY A 65 4.07 4.92 -8.45
CA GLY A 65 5.45 4.81 -7.96
C GLY A 65 6.15 3.51 -8.37
N GLY A 66 7.44 3.41 -8.06
CA GLY A 66 8.30 2.32 -8.54
C GLY A 66 7.88 0.93 -8.11
N MET A 67 7.35 0.77 -6.89
CA MET A 67 6.95 -0.53 -6.35
C MET A 67 5.77 -1.14 -7.10
N VAL A 68 4.85 -0.32 -7.60
CA VAL A 68 3.66 -0.81 -8.30
C VAL A 68 3.94 -1.22 -9.74
N GLN A 69 5.16 -1.09 -10.23
CA GLN A 69 5.60 -1.70 -11.49
C GLN A 69 5.64 -3.24 -11.39
N ASN A 70 5.62 -3.78 -10.18
CA ASN A 70 5.55 -5.22 -9.93
C ASN A 70 4.08 -5.66 -9.85
N ASP A 71 3.63 -6.37 -10.88
CA ASP A 71 2.25 -6.88 -10.99
C ASP A 71 1.89 -7.82 -9.82
N SER A 72 2.85 -8.61 -9.34
CA SER A 72 2.63 -9.49 -8.19
C SER A 72 2.34 -8.70 -6.92
N PHE A 73 3.00 -7.55 -6.74
CA PHE A 73 2.70 -6.64 -5.63
C PHE A 73 1.31 -6.00 -5.78
N CYS A 74 0.93 -5.58 -6.98
CA CYS A 74 -0.41 -5.04 -7.23
C CYS A 74 -1.51 -6.07 -6.96
N GLN A 75 -1.29 -7.34 -7.35
CA GLN A 75 -2.21 -8.42 -7.04
C GLN A 75 -2.26 -8.74 -5.54
N LEU A 76 -1.11 -8.72 -4.85
CA LEU A 76 -1.04 -8.87 -3.41
C LEU A 76 -1.85 -7.77 -2.71
N LEU A 77 -1.68 -6.52 -3.15
CA LEU A 77 -2.40 -5.37 -2.61
C LEU A 77 -3.91 -5.51 -2.83
N ALA A 78 -4.35 -5.94 -4.03
CA ALA A 78 -5.75 -6.20 -4.32
C ALA A 78 -6.34 -7.26 -3.38
N ASN A 79 -5.62 -8.37 -3.17
CA ASN A 79 -6.05 -9.45 -2.29
C ASN A 79 -6.13 -8.99 -0.82
N THR A 80 -5.11 -8.27 -0.35
CA THR A 80 -5.02 -7.78 1.03
C THR A 80 -6.12 -6.77 1.36
N LEU A 81 -6.41 -5.84 0.44
CA LEU A 81 -7.41 -4.80 0.63
C LEU A 81 -8.83 -5.28 0.31
N ASN A 82 -8.95 -6.41 -0.37
CA ASN A 82 -10.20 -6.88 -0.98
C ASN A 82 -10.87 -5.79 -1.86
N LYS A 83 -10.04 -5.08 -2.65
CA LYS A 83 -10.45 -3.97 -3.53
C LYS A 83 -9.77 -4.08 -4.87
N LYS A 84 -10.36 -3.47 -5.90
CA LYS A 84 -9.72 -3.35 -7.21
C LYS A 84 -8.56 -2.36 -7.12
N ILE A 85 -7.40 -2.77 -7.64
CA ILE A 85 -6.22 -1.91 -7.79
C ILE A 85 -6.11 -1.51 -9.26
N LEU A 86 -5.97 -0.22 -9.48
CA LEU A 86 -5.80 0.39 -10.79
C LEU A 86 -4.35 0.87 -10.90
N GLN A 87 -3.57 0.26 -11.79
CA GLN A 87 -2.18 0.60 -12.05
C GLN A 87 -2.12 1.36 -13.39
N PRO A 88 -1.88 2.66 -13.41
CA PRO A 88 -1.63 3.40 -14.65
C PRO A 88 -0.39 2.84 -15.36
N LYS A 89 -0.41 2.76 -16.68
CA LYS A 89 0.80 2.38 -17.45
C LYS A 89 1.93 3.38 -17.27
N ASN A 90 1.59 4.64 -17.07
CA ASN A 90 2.57 5.67 -16.75
C ASN A 90 2.57 5.88 -15.22
N VAL A 91 3.64 5.46 -14.57
CA VAL A 91 3.83 5.53 -13.11
C VAL A 91 4.56 6.80 -12.66
N GLU A 92 4.73 7.79 -13.56
CA GLU A 92 5.38 9.07 -13.27
C GLU A 92 4.35 10.18 -12.98
N SER A 93 3.30 9.85 -12.24
CA SER A 93 2.17 10.77 -11.98
C SER A 93 2.60 12.07 -11.30
N THR A 94 3.61 12.03 -10.44
CA THR A 94 4.16 13.22 -9.78
C THR A 94 4.79 14.18 -10.77
N ALA A 95 5.62 13.68 -11.68
CA ALA A 95 6.26 14.51 -12.70
C ALA A 95 5.23 15.09 -13.68
N ILE A 96 4.26 14.27 -14.11
CA ILE A 96 3.15 14.71 -14.95
C ILE A 96 2.32 15.79 -14.24
N GLY A 97 2.02 15.59 -12.95
CA GLY A 97 1.29 16.56 -12.15
C GLY A 97 2.03 17.91 -12.08
N ALA A 98 3.34 17.89 -11.81
CA ALA A 98 4.17 19.10 -11.79
C ALA A 98 4.17 19.80 -13.16
N CYS A 99 4.33 19.05 -14.26
CA CYS A 99 4.25 19.61 -15.62
C CYS A 99 2.88 20.27 -15.88
N LYS A 100 1.78 19.62 -15.50
CA LYS A 100 0.43 20.16 -15.67
C LYS A 100 0.26 21.48 -14.90
N VAL A 101 0.76 21.58 -13.66
CA VAL A 101 0.72 22.82 -12.90
C VAL A 101 1.51 23.94 -13.58
N CYS A 102 2.72 23.65 -14.08
CA CYS A 102 3.51 24.62 -14.84
C CYS A 102 2.80 25.09 -16.13
N MET A 103 2.16 24.18 -16.85
CA MET A 103 1.38 24.51 -18.06
C MET A 103 0.22 25.45 -17.73
N LEU A 104 -0.55 25.14 -16.67
CA LEU A 104 -1.65 26.01 -16.19
C LEU A 104 -1.14 27.40 -15.81
N ALA A 105 -0.04 27.48 -15.07
CA ALA A 105 0.57 28.75 -14.66
C ALA A 105 1.04 29.59 -15.88
N SER A 106 1.39 28.92 -16.96
CA SER A 106 1.79 29.57 -18.24
C SER A 106 0.61 29.89 -19.17
N GLY A 107 -0.64 29.68 -18.74
CA GLY A 107 -1.83 29.92 -19.54
C GLY A 107 -2.08 28.90 -20.66
N LEU A 108 -1.38 27.75 -20.62
CA LEU A 108 -1.57 26.67 -21.58
C LEU A 108 -2.75 25.79 -21.18
N ASN A 109 -3.56 25.41 -22.18
CA ASN A 109 -4.64 24.46 -21.96
C ASN A 109 -4.10 23.03 -21.80
N ILE A 110 -4.51 22.36 -20.72
CA ILE A 110 -4.22 20.95 -20.52
C ILE A 110 -5.32 20.13 -21.19
N ASN A 111 -5.00 19.46 -22.28
CA ASN A 111 -5.86 18.43 -22.80
C ASN A 111 -5.75 17.20 -21.88
N ASN A 112 -6.75 17.01 -21.03
CA ASN A 112 -6.90 15.76 -20.28
C ASN A 112 -7.32 14.66 -21.27
N SER A 113 -6.33 14.02 -21.92
CA SER A 113 -6.62 12.79 -22.64
C SER A 113 -7.07 11.74 -21.63
N LYS A 114 -8.32 11.32 -21.73
CA LYS A 114 -8.94 10.28 -20.88
C LYS A 114 -8.40 8.87 -21.15
N ASN A 115 -7.32 8.72 -21.90
CA ASN A 115 -6.71 7.43 -22.22
C ASN A 115 -5.59 7.11 -21.23
N ASP A 116 -5.90 7.07 -19.95
CA ASP A 116 -5.04 6.40 -19.00
C ASP A 116 -5.30 4.89 -19.13
N ASP A 117 -4.51 4.27 -20.00
CA ASP A 117 -4.45 2.82 -20.15
C ASP A 117 -4.01 2.25 -18.79
N THR A 118 -4.92 1.60 -18.09
CA THR A 118 -4.69 1.11 -16.72
C THR A 118 -4.80 -0.41 -16.69
N ASN A 119 -3.83 -1.07 -16.06
CA ASN A 119 -3.99 -2.45 -15.66
C ASN A 119 -4.90 -2.51 -14.43
N THR A 120 -5.78 -3.51 -14.38
CA THR A 120 -6.69 -3.69 -13.26
C THR A 120 -6.45 -5.04 -12.60
N PHE A 121 -6.17 -5.02 -11.30
CA PHE A 121 -6.02 -6.21 -10.48
C PHE A 121 -7.27 -6.37 -9.61
N THR A 122 -7.91 -7.53 -9.74
CA THR A 122 -9.10 -7.86 -8.96
C THR A 122 -8.74 -8.81 -7.81
N PRO A 123 -9.35 -8.64 -6.63
CA PRO A 123 -9.04 -9.48 -5.49
C PRO A 123 -9.50 -10.93 -5.71
N ASN A 124 -8.70 -11.87 -5.24
CA ASN A 124 -9.12 -13.26 -5.08
C ASN A 124 -9.81 -13.41 -3.71
N THR A 125 -11.14 -13.38 -3.73
CA THR A 125 -11.94 -13.42 -2.50
C THR A 125 -11.77 -14.70 -1.68
N LYS A 126 -11.26 -15.79 -2.26
CA LYS A 126 -10.96 -17.03 -1.53
C LYS A 126 -9.81 -16.86 -0.54
N LEU A 127 -8.99 -15.84 -0.72
CA LEU A 127 -7.82 -15.55 0.14
C LEU A 127 -8.13 -14.52 1.23
N THR A 128 -9.33 -13.93 1.25
CA THR A 128 -9.70 -12.84 2.17
C THR A 128 -9.46 -13.23 3.63
N GLU A 129 -9.97 -14.36 4.07
CA GLU A 129 -9.79 -14.84 5.44
C GLU A 129 -8.32 -14.99 5.84
N THR A 130 -7.50 -15.52 4.92
CA THR A 130 -6.05 -15.70 5.16
C THR A 130 -5.36 -14.37 5.35
N TYR A 131 -5.66 -13.39 4.49
CA TYR A 131 -5.07 -12.05 4.60
C TYR A 131 -5.59 -11.27 5.80
N ASP A 132 -6.86 -11.44 6.16
CA ASP A 132 -7.45 -10.80 7.34
C ASP A 132 -6.78 -11.30 8.62
N LYS A 133 -6.58 -12.62 8.75
CA LYS A 133 -5.87 -13.20 9.88
C LYS A 133 -4.43 -12.70 9.97
N ALA A 134 -3.70 -12.72 8.87
CA ALA A 134 -2.32 -12.24 8.83
C ALA A 134 -2.22 -10.73 9.15
N TYR A 135 -3.21 -9.94 8.76
CA TYR A 135 -3.31 -8.53 9.10
C TYR A 135 -3.55 -8.32 10.61
N GLU A 136 -4.42 -9.11 11.25
CA GLU A 136 -4.63 -9.03 12.70
C GLU A 136 -3.36 -9.40 13.48
N ASP A 137 -2.62 -10.42 13.03
CA ASP A 137 -1.33 -10.78 13.60
C ASP A 137 -0.34 -9.61 13.47
N TRP A 138 -0.24 -9.00 12.28
CA TRP A 138 0.59 -7.83 12.05
C TRP A 138 0.22 -6.65 12.97
N LYS A 139 -1.07 -6.33 13.13
CA LYS A 139 -1.54 -5.29 14.08
C LYS A 139 -1.10 -5.58 15.50
N SER A 140 -1.08 -6.85 15.92
CA SER A 140 -0.62 -7.21 17.25
C SER A 140 0.85 -6.84 17.49
N TYR A 141 1.71 -7.03 16.47
CA TYR A 141 3.11 -6.65 16.52
C TYR A 141 3.31 -5.14 16.50
N VAL A 142 2.53 -4.41 15.69
CA VAL A 142 2.53 -2.94 15.73
C VAL A 142 2.20 -2.44 17.13
N LYS A 143 1.12 -2.95 17.74
CA LYS A 143 0.72 -2.56 19.11
C LYS A 143 1.78 -2.87 20.16
N LYS A 144 2.51 -3.99 20.03
CA LYS A 144 3.63 -4.32 20.93
C LYS A 144 4.77 -3.33 20.76
N SER A 145 5.13 -3.00 19.53
CA SER A 145 6.22 -2.05 19.22
C SER A 145 5.91 -0.65 19.74
N LEU A 146 4.65 -0.21 19.65
CA LEU A 146 4.19 1.09 20.18
C LEU A 146 4.28 1.21 21.72
N LYS A 147 4.25 0.07 22.45
CA LYS A 147 4.33 0.06 23.91
C LYS A 147 5.77 0.05 24.44
N THR A 148 6.73 -0.28 23.60
CA THR A 148 8.14 -0.44 23.97
C THR A 148 9.02 0.72 23.51
N SER A 149 8.47 1.66 22.77
CA SER A 149 9.13 2.90 22.30
C SER A 149 8.87 4.10 23.21
#